data_130fee72cd8dacb7909321a8407d6c69
#
_entry.id   130fee72cd8dacb7909321a8407d6c69
#
_cell.length_a   1.000
_cell.length_b   1.000
_cell.length_c   1.000
_cell.angle_alpha   90.00
_cell.angle_beta   90.00
_cell.angle_gamma   90.00
#
_symmetry.space_group_name_H-M   'P 1'
#
loop_
_entity.id
_entity.type
_entity.pdbx_description
1 polymer ?
#
loop_
_entity_poly.entity_id
_entity_poly.type
_entity_poly.pdbx_seq_one_letter_code
_entity_poly.pdbx_strand_id
1 'polypeptide(L)'
;MSILKKTMLSVALTFVFVGSALAQDMTPEAKESYSLGASLGNYLSSQAFKQSELGAPVNMDLVVEGLMDALKNKSKLSEEEIVTSLNTRAEKLNQLHEAKVKEVKEKNRAESLAYLEKNKKKKGVKVLASGVQYEELKAGTGPSPKEEDVVTMVYVGKLVNGTPFTNAEGTPAEEKDVVMTLIPGFKEGLSQMKEGCKAVFVIPADKGYGENGAGPVPPESALIFEVTLKKVEKPGANKESNQAMPAGHPPMNGSRPKMAWPHS
;
A
#
# COMPACT_ATOMS: atom_id res chain seq x y z
N MET A 1 31.73 -57.80 13.70
CA MET A 1 31.24 -56.93 12.65
C MET A 1 29.72 -56.94 12.70
N SER A 2 29.12 -55.95 13.34
CA SER A 2 27.66 -55.89 13.58
C SER A 2 27.12 -54.70 12.84
N ILE A 3 26.18 -54.96 11.92
CA ILE A 3 25.51 -53.96 11.07
C ILE A 3 24.30 -53.42 11.83
N LEU A 4 24.40 -52.17 12.25
CA LEU A 4 23.34 -51.46 12.96
C LEU A 4 22.31 -50.95 11.93
N LYS A 5 21.14 -51.59 11.86
CA LYS A 5 20.02 -51.15 11.04
C LYS A 5 19.36 -49.91 11.73
N LYS A 6 19.45 -48.74 11.11
CA LYS A 6 18.66 -47.57 11.48
C LYS A 6 17.24 -47.76 10.94
N THR A 7 16.29 -47.98 11.83
CA THR A 7 14.85 -47.88 11.55
C THR A 7 14.43 -46.41 11.58
N MET A 8 14.11 -45.84 10.42
CA MET A 8 13.40 -44.55 10.30
C MET A 8 11.94 -44.76 10.74
N LEU A 9 11.60 -44.15 11.87
CA LEU A 9 10.22 -44.04 12.33
C LEU A 9 9.57 -42.83 11.62
N SER A 10 8.79 -43.14 10.58
CA SER A 10 7.96 -42.15 9.87
C SER A 10 6.75 -41.82 10.75
N VAL A 11 6.78 -40.70 11.44
CA VAL A 11 5.58 -40.14 12.11
C VAL A 11 4.73 -39.47 11.02
N ALA A 12 3.75 -40.18 10.51
CA ALA A 12 2.69 -39.60 9.70
C ALA A 12 1.80 -38.72 10.59
N LEU A 13 1.96 -37.42 10.49
CA LEU A 13 1.08 -36.44 11.14
C LEU A 13 -0.25 -36.41 10.37
N THR A 14 -1.19 -37.23 10.78
CA THR A 14 -2.57 -37.17 10.30
C THR A 14 -3.24 -35.93 10.87
N PHE A 15 -3.27 -34.85 10.08
CA PHE A 15 -4.17 -33.73 10.34
C PHE A 15 -5.60 -34.23 10.13
N VAL A 16 -6.28 -34.55 11.21
CA VAL A 16 -7.73 -34.80 11.18
C VAL A 16 -8.41 -33.46 10.99
N PHE A 17 -8.90 -33.19 9.79
CA PHE A 17 -9.83 -32.11 9.48
C PHE A 17 -11.18 -32.42 10.18
N VAL A 18 -11.31 -32.07 11.47
CA VAL A 18 -12.57 -32.23 12.22
C VAL A 18 -13.54 -31.06 11.97
N GLY A 19 -13.10 -30.00 11.26
CA GLY A 19 -13.91 -28.78 11.06
C GLY A 19 -15.02 -28.87 10.01
N SER A 20 -14.97 -29.80 9.08
CA SER A 20 -15.90 -29.83 7.94
C SER A 20 -17.18 -30.65 8.15
N ALA A 21 -17.19 -31.58 9.12
CA ALA A 21 -18.34 -32.47 9.34
C ALA A 21 -19.50 -31.80 10.07
N LEU A 22 -19.24 -30.85 10.98
CA LEU A 22 -20.28 -30.20 11.79
C LEU A 22 -21.15 -29.20 11.01
N ALA A 23 -20.66 -28.67 9.88
CA ALA A 23 -21.42 -27.71 9.07
C ALA A 23 -22.45 -28.39 8.14
N GLN A 24 -22.33 -29.70 7.94
CA GLN A 24 -23.17 -30.44 6.99
C GLN A 24 -24.56 -30.76 7.58
N ASP A 25 -24.71 -30.74 8.91
CA ASP A 25 -25.95 -31.10 9.62
C ASP A 25 -26.76 -29.88 10.09
N MET A 26 -26.31 -28.63 9.78
CA MET A 26 -27.07 -27.44 10.16
C MET A 26 -28.19 -27.14 9.17
N THR A 27 -29.38 -26.80 9.72
CA THR A 27 -30.47 -26.26 8.91
C THR A 27 -30.08 -24.92 8.28
N PRO A 28 -30.73 -24.44 7.22
CA PRO A 28 -30.48 -23.11 6.64
C PRO A 28 -30.51 -21.98 7.69
N GLU A 29 -31.52 -21.97 8.54
CA GLU A 29 -31.70 -20.95 9.59
C GLU A 29 -30.62 -21.04 10.67
N ALA A 30 -30.15 -22.23 11.01
CA ALA A 30 -29.04 -22.45 11.92
C ALA A 30 -27.71 -21.94 11.31
N LYS A 31 -27.50 -22.14 10.00
CA LYS A 31 -26.34 -21.60 9.27
C LYS A 31 -26.35 -20.07 9.25
N GLU A 32 -27.50 -19.44 8.98
CA GLU A 32 -27.65 -17.98 9.01
C GLU A 32 -27.31 -17.43 10.40
N SER A 33 -27.87 -18.00 11.46
CA SER A 33 -27.63 -17.57 12.83
C SER A 33 -26.15 -17.74 13.24
N TYR A 34 -25.53 -18.88 12.89
CA TYR A 34 -24.12 -19.14 13.14
C TYR A 34 -23.22 -18.16 12.35
N SER A 35 -23.58 -17.86 11.10
CA SER A 35 -22.83 -16.95 10.23
C SER A 35 -22.77 -15.53 10.78
N LEU A 36 -23.87 -15.04 11.40
CA LEU A 36 -23.87 -13.73 12.08
C LEU A 36 -22.85 -13.70 13.21
N GLY A 37 -22.85 -14.72 14.08
CA GLY A 37 -21.87 -14.82 15.15
C GLY A 37 -20.42 -14.95 14.66
N ALA A 38 -20.21 -15.82 13.66
CA ALA A 38 -18.87 -16.01 13.05
C ALA A 38 -18.36 -14.73 12.38
N SER A 39 -19.23 -13.99 11.69
CA SER A 39 -18.87 -12.70 11.07
C SER A 39 -18.41 -11.67 12.11
N LEU A 40 -19.16 -11.55 13.23
CA LEU A 40 -18.78 -10.67 14.34
C LEU A 40 -17.45 -11.10 14.97
N GLY A 41 -17.27 -12.40 15.18
CA GLY A 41 -16.01 -12.95 15.71
C GLY A 41 -14.80 -12.65 14.80
N ASN A 42 -14.96 -12.81 13.50
CA ASN A 42 -13.92 -12.45 12.52
C ASN A 42 -13.59 -10.96 12.54
N TYR A 43 -14.60 -10.09 12.64
CA TYR A 43 -14.40 -8.65 12.78
C TYR A 43 -13.61 -8.32 14.05
N LEU A 44 -14.01 -8.83 15.21
CA LEU A 44 -13.32 -8.61 16.48
C LEU A 44 -11.88 -9.11 16.47
N SER A 45 -11.64 -10.29 15.90
CA SER A 45 -10.30 -10.86 15.75
C SER A 45 -9.41 -9.98 14.84
N SER A 46 -9.95 -9.48 13.73
CA SER A 46 -9.23 -8.57 12.84
C SER A 46 -8.88 -7.25 13.54
N GLN A 47 -9.81 -6.68 14.32
CA GLN A 47 -9.55 -5.46 15.08
C GLN A 47 -8.51 -5.69 16.20
N ALA A 48 -8.60 -6.82 16.90
CA ALA A 48 -7.63 -7.18 17.94
C ALA A 48 -6.22 -7.35 17.36
N PHE A 49 -6.11 -8.00 16.19
CA PHE A 49 -4.85 -8.15 15.48
C PHE A 49 -4.23 -6.79 15.12
N LYS A 50 -5.00 -5.88 14.49
CA LYS A 50 -4.53 -4.53 14.13
C LYS A 50 -4.05 -3.74 15.35
N GLN A 51 -4.77 -3.86 16.49
CA GLN A 51 -4.37 -3.17 17.72
C GLN A 51 -3.11 -3.80 18.34
N SER A 52 -2.94 -5.11 18.23
CA SER A 52 -1.71 -5.81 18.65
C SER A 52 -0.49 -5.35 17.85
N GLU A 53 -0.63 -5.18 16.53
CA GLU A 53 0.41 -4.63 15.64
C GLU A 53 0.85 -3.20 16.05
N LEU A 54 -0.07 -2.43 16.64
CA LEU A 54 0.22 -1.11 17.19
C LEU A 54 0.83 -1.18 18.62
N GLY A 55 1.02 -2.38 19.19
CA GLY A 55 1.52 -2.53 20.56
C GLY A 55 0.44 -2.38 21.66
N ALA A 56 -0.82 -2.53 21.31
CA ALA A 56 -1.96 -2.48 22.23
C ALA A 56 -2.80 -3.76 22.17
N PRO A 57 -2.25 -4.93 22.53
CA PRO A 57 -2.99 -6.18 22.48
C PRO A 57 -4.22 -6.15 23.40
N VAL A 58 -5.21 -6.98 23.10
CA VAL A 58 -6.39 -7.23 23.93
C VAL A 58 -6.41 -8.69 24.39
N ASN A 59 -6.98 -8.94 25.55
CA ASN A 59 -7.28 -10.30 25.97
C ASN A 59 -8.59 -10.74 25.30
N MET A 60 -8.48 -11.65 24.32
CA MET A 60 -9.63 -12.11 23.54
C MET A 60 -10.64 -12.92 24.37
N ASP A 61 -10.20 -13.61 25.44
CA ASP A 61 -11.12 -14.34 26.31
C ASP A 61 -12.04 -13.36 27.05
N LEU A 62 -11.51 -12.23 27.53
CA LEU A 62 -12.31 -11.17 28.12
C LEU A 62 -13.21 -10.45 27.11
N VAL A 63 -12.79 -10.32 25.87
CA VAL A 63 -13.65 -9.78 24.79
C VAL A 63 -14.84 -10.69 24.54
N VAL A 64 -14.61 -12.00 24.45
CA VAL A 64 -15.68 -12.99 24.27
C VAL A 64 -16.59 -13.03 25.50
N GLU A 65 -16.03 -13.01 26.70
CA GLU A 65 -16.80 -12.97 27.97
C GLU A 65 -17.72 -11.74 28.00
N GLY A 66 -17.17 -10.55 27.75
CA GLY A 66 -17.94 -9.30 27.72
C GLY A 66 -19.06 -9.31 26.68
N LEU A 67 -18.79 -9.86 25.49
CA LEU A 67 -19.80 -10.03 24.44
C LEU A 67 -20.95 -10.94 24.92
N MET A 68 -20.61 -12.09 25.52
CA MET A 68 -21.60 -13.05 26.01
C MET A 68 -22.43 -12.50 27.18
N ASP A 69 -21.80 -11.73 28.08
CA ASP A 69 -22.48 -11.08 29.19
C ASP A 69 -23.42 -9.98 28.64
N ALA A 70 -23.01 -9.19 27.70
CA ALA A 70 -23.85 -8.16 27.05
C ALA A 70 -25.09 -8.76 26.39
N LEU A 71 -24.91 -9.85 25.60
CA LEU A 71 -26.03 -10.55 24.94
C LEU A 71 -27.06 -11.11 25.93
N LYS A 72 -26.66 -11.38 27.18
CA LYS A 72 -27.51 -11.88 28.24
C LYS A 72 -28.02 -10.79 29.17
N ASN A 73 -27.74 -9.51 28.90
CA ASN A 73 -28.03 -8.37 29.78
C ASN A 73 -27.43 -8.56 31.22
N LYS A 74 -26.20 -9.08 31.27
CA LYS A 74 -25.45 -9.35 32.51
C LYS A 74 -24.06 -8.71 32.53
N SER A 75 -23.93 -7.60 31.82
CA SER A 75 -22.66 -6.85 31.78
C SER A 75 -22.14 -6.56 33.18
N LYS A 76 -20.83 -6.79 33.39
CA LYS A 76 -20.17 -6.57 34.70
C LYS A 76 -19.81 -5.09 34.92
N LEU A 77 -19.83 -4.30 33.84
CA LEU A 77 -19.55 -2.87 33.86
C LEU A 77 -20.82 -2.10 33.53
N SER A 78 -20.96 -0.92 34.10
CA SER A 78 -21.97 0.05 33.71
C SER A 78 -21.69 0.61 32.32
N GLU A 79 -22.68 1.20 31.66
CA GLU A 79 -22.50 1.87 30.37
C GLU A 79 -21.46 2.99 30.43
N GLU A 80 -21.44 3.75 31.54
CA GLU A 80 -20.47 4.83 31.76
C GLU A 80 -19.04 4.29 31.89
N GLU A 81 -18.81 3.19 32.59
CA GLU A 81 -17.51 2.54 32.73
C GLU A 81 -17.04 1.98 31.38
N ILE A 82 -17.93 1.39 30.58
CA ILE A 82 -17.64 0.89 29.25
C ILE A 82 -17.17 2.05 28.33
N VAL A 83 -17.97 3.14 28.27
CA VAL A 83 -17.65 4.31 27.45
C VAL A 83 -16.32 4.94 27.87
N THR A 84 -16.11 5.13 29.17
CA THR A 84 -14.85 5.71 29.68
C THR A 84 -13.64 4.84 29.33
N SER A 85 -13.74 3.53 29.50
CA SER A 85 -12.68 2.58 29.17
C SER A 85 -12.37 2.57 27.67
N LEU A 86 -13.41 2.63 26.83
CA LEU A 86 -13.24 2.68 25.37
C LEU A 86 -12.62 4.01 24.91
N ASN A 87 -12.99 5.14 25.51
CA ASN A 87 -12.38 6.45 25.22
C ASN A 87 -10.90 6.47 25.57
N THR A 88 -10.55 6.01 26.79
CA THR A 88 -9.14 5.87 27.21
C THR A 88 -8.35 4.99 26.25
N ARG A 89 -8.96 3.89 25.80
CA ARG A 89 -8.33 3.02 24.81
C ARG A 89 -8.15 3.68 23.47
N ALA A 90 -9.15 4.43 22.99
CA ALA A 90 -9.09 5.16 21.73
C ALA A 90 -7.96 6.20 21.74
N GLU A 91 -7.80 6.95 22.83
CA GLU A 91 -6.70 7.90 23.02
C GLU A 91 -5.33 7.19 22.96
N LYS A 92 -5.19 6.07 23.67
CA LYS A 92 -3.97 5.26 23.63
C LYS A 92 -3.64 4.78 22.22
N LEU A 93 -4.63 4.28 21.49
CA LEU A 93 -4.45 3.81 20.11
C LEU A 93 -4.04 4.95 19.15
N ASN A 94 -4.63 6.13 19.33
CA ASN A 94 -4.26 7.31 18.54
C ASN A 94 -2.80 7.71 18.80
N GLN A 95 -2.36 7.75 20.07
CA GLN A 95 -0.97 8.06 20.41
C GLN A 95 0.01 7.05 19.82
N LEU A 96 -0.31 5.75 19.91
CA LEU A 96 0.52 4.69 19.33
C LEU A 96 0.57 4.78 17.80
N HIS A 97 -0.56 5.10 17.17
CA HIS A 97 -0.63 5.28 15.72
C HIS A 97 0.22 6.48 15.27
N GLU A 98 0.09 7.64 15.94
CA GLU A 98 0.90 8.83 15.66
C GLU A 98 2.40 8.56 15.83
N ALA A 99 2.78 7.88 16.93
CA ALA A 99 4.17 7.49 17.16
C ALA A 99 4.70 6.56 16.04
N LYS A 100 3.88 5.60 15.61
CA LYS A 100 4.25 4.68 14.53
C LYS A 100 4.39 5.38 13.18
N VAL A 101 3.46 6.29 12.86
CA VAL A 101 3.54 7.12 11.64
C VAL A 101 4.80 7.97 11.66
N LYS A 102 5.13 8.59 12.79
CA LYS A 102 6.35 9.39 12.95
C LYS A 102 7.61 8.53 12.74
N GLU A 103 7.68 7.36 13.37
CA GLU A 103 8.79 6.42 13.20
C GLU A 103 8.99 6.04 11.71
N VAL A 104 7.89 5.70 11.03
CA VAL A 104 7.92 5.33 9.60
C VAL A 104 8.38 6.51 8.74
N LYS A 105 7.87 7.72 9.00
CA LYS A 105 8.30 8.95 8.29
C LYS A 105 9.81 9.20 8.46
N GLU A 106 10.31 9.15 9.69
CA GLU A 106 11.73 9.40 9.98
C GLU A 106 12.63 8.35 9.32
N LYS A 107 12.25 7.07 9.40
CA LYS A 107 12.96 5.98 8.74
C LYS A 107 13.01 6.16 7.22
N ASN A 108 11.84 6.35 6.60
CA ASN A 108 11.76 6.50 5.14
C ASN A 108 12.52 7.72 4.64
N ARG A 109 12.43 8.84 5.37
CA ARG A 109 13.21 10.06 5.06
C ARG A 109 14.72 9.78 5.11
N ALA A 110 15.20 9.10 6.15
CA ALA A 110 16.61 8.77 6.28
C ALA A 110 17.09 7.84 5.15
N GLU A 111 16.32 6.79 4.84
CA GLU A 111 16.62 5.86 3.74
C GLU A 111 16.60 6.57 2.37
N SER A 112 15.61 7.44 2.14
CA SER A 112 15.47 8.23 0.93
C SER A 112 16.67 9.17 0.71
N LEU A 113 17.04 9.92 1.75
CA LEU A 113 18.19 10.82 1.70
C LEU A 113 19.50 10.06 1.48
N ALA A 114 19.72 8.96 2.19
CA ALA A 114 20.90 8.13 2.01
C ALA A 114 21.03 7.58 0.58
N TYR A 115 19.89 7.14 0.00
CA TYR A 115 19.86 6.67 -1.37
C TYR A 115 20.18 7.80 -2.37
N LEU A 116 19.56 8.98 -2.23
CA LEU A 116 19.79 10.14 -3.09
C LEU A 116 21.27 10.58 -3.03
N GLU A 117 21.86 10.64 -1.83
CA GLU A 117 23.28 11.00 -1.63
C GLU A 117 24.24 9.99 -2.28
N LYS A 118 23.91 8.72 -2.26
CA LYS A 118 24.67 7.67 -2.93
C LYS A 118 24.51 7.72 -4.44
N ASN A 119 23.26 7.87 -4.91
CA ASN A 119 22.92 7.79 -6.33
C ASN A 119 23.50 8.98 -7.13
N LYS A 120 23.48 10.20 -6.58
CA LYS A 120 24.07 11.37 -7.26
C LYS A 120 25.56 11.26 -7.58
N LYS A 121 26.28 10.36 -6.90
CA LYS A 121 27.72 10.10 -7.12
C LYS A 121 27.96 9.09 -8.23
N LYS A 122 26.93 8.44 -8.77
CA LYS A 122 27.09 7.50 -9.87
C LYS A 122 27.45 8.23 -11.17
N LYS A 123 28.32 7.61 -11.95
CA LYS A 123 28.68 8.13 -13.28
C LYS A 123 27.43 8.15 -14.17
N GLY A 124 27.16 9.26 -14.85
CA GLY A 124 26.01 9.41 -15.73
C GLY A 124 24.77 10.00 -15.08
N VAL A 125 24.70 10.07 -13.76
CA VAL A 125 23.61 10.70 -13.03
C VAL A 125 23.75 12.22 -13.06
N LYS A 126 22.68 12.91 -13.48
CA LYS A 126 22.53 14.37 -13.41
C LYS A 126 21.54 14.71 -12.30
N VAL A 127 21.86 15.70 -11.47
CA VAL A 127 20.93 16.25 -10.47
C VAL A 127 20.30 17.50 -11.04
N LEU A 128 18.97 17.50 -11.16
CA LEU A 128 18.21 18.65 -11.66
C LEU A 128 18.01 19.67 -10.55
N ALA A 129 17.55 20.89 -10.89
CA ALA A 129 17.39 21.98 -9.92
C ALA A 129 16.41 21.66 -8.78
N SER A 130 15.44 20.80 -9.03
CA SER A 130 14.46 20.32 -8.03
C SER A 130 15.01 19.26 -7.07
N GLY A 131 16.21 18.71 -7.34
CA GLY A 131 16.78 17.55 -6.66
C GLY A 131 16.42 16.21 -7.30
N VAL A 132 15.58 16.19 -8.34
CA VAL A 132 15.35 14.98 -9.15
C VAL A 132 16.66 14.54 -9.79
N GLN A 133 16.96 13.26 -9.73
CA GLN A 133 18.15 12.69 -10.34
C GLN A 133 17.76 11.91 -11.58
N TYR A 134 18.48 12.16 -12.67
CA TYR A 134 18.21 11.63 -13.98
C TYR A 134 19.44 10.87 -14.51
N GLU A 135 19.24 9.65 -14.96
CA GLU A 135 20.28 8.86 -15.63
C GLU A 135 19.76 8.35 -16.98
N GLU A 136 20.38 8.80 -18.07
CA GLU A 136 20.04 8.32 -19.40
C GLU A 136 20.71 6.97 -19.67
N LEU A 137 19.91 5.92 -19.87
CA LEU A 137 20.41 4.58 -20.21
C LEU A 137 20.53 4.37 -21.71
N LYS A 138 19.65 5.01 -22.49
CA LYS A 138 19.64 4.98 -23.95
C LYS A 138 19.08 6.30 -24.46
N ALA A 139 19.82 6.96 -25.33
CA ALA A 139 19.38 8.21 -25.94
C ALA A 139 18.21 7.98 -26.91
N GLY A 140 17.26 8.91 -26.92
CA GLY A 140 16.20 9.01 -27.91
C GLY A 140 16.54 10.02 -29.00
N THR A 141 15.88 9.90 -30.13
CA THR A 141 16.11 10.78 -31.30
C THR A 141 14.87 11.58 -31.72
N GLY A 142 13.68 11.23 -31.17
CA GLY A 142 12.42 11.89 -31.47
C GLY A 142 12.22 13.21 -30.71
N PRO A 143 10.99 13.75 -30.72
CA PRO A 143 10.66 14.99 -30.01
C PRO A 143 10.73 14.81 -28.49
N SER A 144 11.02 15.90 -27.77
CA SER A 144 10.86 15.96 -26.31
C SER A 144 9.41 16.30 -25.96
N PRO A 145 8.84 15.68 -24.93
CA PRO A 145 7.47 15.95 -24.51
C PRO A 145 7.36 17.33 -23.85
N LYS A 146 6.21 17.99 -24.05
CA LYS A 146 5.78 19.18 -23.34
C LYS A 146 4.65 18.83 -22.37
N GLU A 147 4.30 19.76 -21.48
CA GLU A 147 3.27 19.51 -20.44
C GLU A 147 1.91 19.13 -21.01
N GLU A 148 1.53 19.74 -22.14
CA GLU A 148 0.27 19.48 -22.84
C GLU A 148 0.24 18.19 -23.66
N ASP A 149 1.41 17.59 -23.93
CA ASP A 149 1.51 16.42 -24.81
C ASP A 149 1.00 15.14 -24.12
N VAL A 150 0.56 14.20 -24.93
CA VAL A 150 0.23 12.84 -24.52
C VAL A 150 1.43 11.94 -24.79
N VAL A 151 1.87 11.21 -23.78
CA VAL A 151 3.02 10.31 -23.89
C VAL A 151 2.58 8.86 -23.74
N THR A 152 3.14 7.98 -24.58
CA THR A 152 3.10 6.53 -24.37
C THR A 152 4.44 6.10 -23.83
N MET A 153 4.45 5.46 -22.68
CA MET A 153 5.66 5.06 -21.98
C MET A 153 5.51 3.68 -21.37
N VAL A 154 6.62 2.99 -21.21
CA VAL A 154 6.71 1.76 -20.44
C VAL A 154 7.54 2.06 -19.22
N TYR A 155 6.99 1.83 -18.03
CA TYR A 155 7.73 2.12 -16.80
C TYR A 155 7.47 1.11 -15.68
N VAL A 156 8.37 1.10 -14.72
CA VAL A 156 8.21 0.44 -13.43
C VAL A 156 8.69 1.38 -12.34
N GLY A 157 7.91 1.49 -11.27
CA GLY A 157 8.23 2.29 -10.08
C GLY A 157 8.57 1.41 -8.89
N LYS A 158 9.66 1.76 -8.18
CA LYS A 158 10.14 1.07 -6.97
C LYS A 158 10.52 2.07 -5.90
N LEU A 159 10.36 1.67 -4.65
CA LEU A 159 10.92 2.37 -3.51
C LEU A 159 12.45 2.16 -3.45
N VAL A 160 13.15 2.95 -2.64
CA VAL A 160 14.62 2.84 -2.48
C VAL A 160 15.08 1.50 -1.91
N ASN A 161 14.22 0.77 -1.22
CA ASN A 161 14.46 -0.59 -0.74
C ASN A 161 14.19 -1.69 -1.79
N GLY A 162 13.80 -1.29 -3.01
CA GLY A 162 13.51 -2.19 -4.13
C GLY A 162 12.07 -2.69 -4.22
N THR A 163 11.20 -2.36 -3.25
CA THR A 163 9.78 -2.76 -3.29
C THR A 163 9.07 -2.07 -4.45
N PRO A 164 8.44 -2.82 -5.36
CA PRO A 164 7.65 -2.22 -6.44
C PRO A 164 6.35 -1.62 -5.89
N PHE A 165 5.88 -0.53 -6.51
CA PHE A 165 4.63 0.13 -6.12
C PHE A 165 3.68 0.41 -7.31
N THR A 166 4.15 0.30 -8.54
CA THR A 166 3.29 0.46 -9.73
C THR A 166 2.42 -0.75 -9.99
N ASN A 167 2.94 -1.95 -9.72
CA ASN A 167 2.19 -3.21 -9.65
C ASN A 167 2.89 -4.19 -8.71
N ALA A 168 2.16 -5.18 -8.22
CA ALA A 168 2.68 -6.14 -7.24
C ALA A 168 3.84 -6.99 -7.77
N GLU A 169 3.90 -7.21 -9.09
CA GLU A 169 4.92 -8.03 -9.75
C GLU A 169 6.20 -7.25 -10.06
N GLY A 170 6.16 -5.91 -9.99
CA GLY A 170 7.30 -5.06 -10.37
C GLY A 170 7.69 -5.17 -11.84
N THR A 171 6.76 -5.56 -12.69
CA THR A 171 6.97 -5.68 -14.14
C THR A 171 6.70 -4.34 -14.83
N PRO A 172 7.43 -4.00 -15.91
CA PRO A 172 7.15 -2.80 -16.69
C PRO A 172 5.74 -2.85 -17.31
N ALA A 173 4.97 -1.79 -17.15
CA ALA A 173 3.66 -1.63 -17.79
C ALA A 173 3.70 -0.50 -18.81
N GLU A 174 2.98 -0.68 -19.92
CA GLU A 174 2.80 0.37 -20.92
C GLU A 174 1.56 1.20 -20.55
N GLU A 175 1.76 2.51 -20.45
CA GLU A 175 0.70 3.46 -20.13
C GLU A 175 0.74 4.67 -21.06
N LYS A 176 -0.42 5.30 -21.22
CA LYS A 176 -0.60 6.49 -22.03
C LYS A 176 -1.23 7.58 -21.17
N ASP A 177 -0.46 8.66 -20.92
CA ASP A 177 -0.85 9.74 -20.04
C ASP A 177 -0.60 11.11 -20.64
N VAL A 178 -1.32 12.11 -20.14
CA VAL A 178 -1.01 13.52 -20.39
C VAL A 178 0.06 13.95 -19.40
N VAL A 179 1.18 14.52 -19.87
CA VAL A 179 2.33 14.86 -19.03
C VAL A 179 1.93 15.72 -17.83
N MET A 180 1.04 16.71 -18.01
CA MET A 180 0.61 17.61 -16.95
C MET A 180 -0.09 16.92 -15.75
N THR A 181 -0.61 15.71 -15.91
CA THR A 181 -1.30 14.96 -14.86
C THR A 181 -0.35 14.16 -13.96
N LEU A 182 0.91 14.04 -14.35
CA LEU A 182 1.92 13.26 -13.62
C LEU A 182 2.48 14.03 -12.41
N ILE A 183 3.05 13.31 -11.44
CA ILE A 183 3.73 13.93 -10.29
C ILE A 183 4.88 14.84 -10.74
N PRO A 184 5.16 15.94 -9.98
CA PRO A 184 6.12 16.96 -10.42
C PRO A 184 7.48 16.42 -10.84
N GLY A 185 8.07 15.51 -10.04
CA GLY A 185 9.38 14.95 -10.35
C GLY A 185 9.39 14.05 -11.58
N PHE A 186 8.28 13.38 -11.88
CA PHE A 186 8.16 12.56 -13.09
C PHE A 186 8.07 13.44 -14.35
N LYS A 187 7.30 14.53 -14.29
CA LYS A 187 7.23 15.53 -15.38
C LYS A 187 8.60 16.10 -15.69
N GLU A 188 9.35 16.46 -14.67
CA GLU A 188 10.70 17.01 -14.84
C GLU A 188 11.66 15.99 -15.46
N GLY A 189 11.60 14.72 -15.01
CA GLY A 189 12.37 13.64 -15.63
C GLY A 189 12.02 13.45 -17.11
N LEU A 190 10.73 13.44 -17.44
CA LEU A 190 10.28 13.33 -18.84
C LEU A 190 10.75 14.50 -19.71
N SER A 191 10.83 15.73 -19.19
CA SER A 191 11.31 16.89 -19.93
C SER A 191 12.76 16.76 -20.40
N GLN A 192 13.54 15.90 -19.73
CA GLN A 192 14.93 15.58 -20.13
C GLN A 192 15.00 14.51 -21.22
N MET A 193 13.90 13.81 -21.50
CA MET A 193 13.87 12.71 -22.46
C MET A 193 13.49 13.17 -23.86
N LYS A 194 13.88 12.35 -24.85
CA LYS A 194 13.34 12.39 -26.21
C LYS A 194 12.62 11.07 -26.49
N GLU A 195 11.69 11.08 -27.43
CA GLU A 195 11.04 9.85 -27.89
C GLU A 195 12.08 8.80 -28.31
N GLY A 196 11.92 7.58 -27.85
CA GLY A 196 12.88 6.47 -28.00
C GLY A 196 13.91 6.37 -26.86
N CYS A 197 13.94 7.33 -25.92
CA CYS A 197 14.85 7.35 -24.78
C CYS A 197 14.43 6.32 -23.73
N LYS A 198 15.43 5.74 -23.05
CA LYS A 198 15.27 4.99 -21.81
C LYS A 198 16.09 5.66 -20.70
N ALA A 199 15.49 5.92 -19.57
CA ALA A 199 16.13 6.62 -18.45
C ALA A 199 15.67 6.09 -17.08
N VAL A 200 16.43 6.41 -16.04
CA VAL A 200 16.05 6.21 -14.65
C VAL A 200 15.87 7.58 -14.01
N PHE A 201 14.76 7.75 -13.30
CA PHE A 201 14.51 8.92 -12.46
C PHE A 201 14.57 8.49 -11.00
N VAL A 202 15.28 9.25 -10.16
CA VAL A 202 15.15 9.14 -8.72
C VAL A 202 14.56 10.45 -8.22
N ILE A 203 13.34 10.35 -7.71
CA ILE A 203 12.49 11.49 -7.38
C ILE A 203 12.44 11.62 -5.86
N PRO A 204 12.90 12.75 -5.27
CA PRO A 204 12.73 13.03 -3.85
C PRO A 204 11.25 13.04 -3.44
N ALA A 205 10.97 12.73 -2.18
CA ALA A 205 9.60 12.62 -1.67
C ALA A 205 8.74 13.87 -1.93
N ASP A 206 9.30 15.06 -1.76
CA ASP A 206 8.61 16.35 -1.98
C ASP A 206 8.26 16.63 -3.46
N LYS A 207 8.88 15.93 -4.40
CA LYS A 207 8.56 15.95 -5.83
C LYS A 207 7.74 14.73 -6.27
N GLY A 208 7.48 13.82 -5.35
CA GLY A 208 6.65 12.63 -5.52
C GLY A 208 5.33 12.73 -4.75
N TYR A 209 5.13 11.81 -3.81
CA TYR A 209 3.90 11.71 -3.01
C TYR A 209 4.01 12.38 -1.61
N GLY A 210 5.14 13.03 -1.32
CA GLY A 210 5.33 13.89 -0.15
C GLY A 210 5.36 13.18 1.20
N GLU A 211 5.08 13.98 2.23
CA GLU A 211 5.14 13.55 3.63
C GLU A 211 4.04 12.57 4.04
N ASN A 212 2.99 12.44 3.26
CA ASN A 212 1.85 11.56 3.56
C ASN A 212 1.86 10.27 2.76
N GLY A 213 2.64 10.21 1.66
CA GLY A 213 2.58 9.10 0.72
C GLY A 213 1.25 9.02 -0.04
N ALA A 214 1.03 7.99 -0.83
CA ALA A 214 -0.23 7.70 -1.52
C ALA A 214 -0.33 6.22 -1.91
N GLY A 215 -1.47 5.60 -1.66
CA GLY A 215 -1.70 4.19 -2.00
C GLY A 215 -0.60 3.26 -1.47
N PRO A 216 0.14 2.55 -2.33
CA PRO A 216 1.21 1.65 -1.90
C PRO A 216 2.53 2.37 -1.56
N VAL A 217 2.62 3.69 -1.78
CA VAL A 217 3.83 4.49 -1.47
C VAL A 217 3.76 5.03 -0.04
N PRO A 218 4.65 4.60 0.85
CA PRO A 218 4.70 5.09 2.23
C PRO A 218 5.09 6.57 2.30
N PRO A 219 4.81 7.23 3.46
CA PRO A 219 5.24 8.60 3.71
C PRO A 219 6.74 8.80 3.52
N GLU A 220 7.16 9.99 3.08
CA GLU A 220 8.56 10.43 2.98
C GLU A 220 9.46 9.54 2.09
N SER A 221 8.86 8.83 1.14
CA SER A 221 9.57 7.89 0.28
C SER A 221 10.07 8.55 -1.00
N ALA A 222 11.36 8.45 -1.28
CA ALA A 222 11.89 8.71 -2.61
C ALA A 222 11.52 7.56 -3.57
N LEU A 223 11.31 7.90 -4.82
CA LEU A 223 10.81 7.00 -5.85
C LEU A 223 11.86 6.76 -6.91
N ILE A 224 11.97 5.54 -7.37
CA ILE A 224 12.82 5.15 -8.49
C ILE A 224 11.91 4.69 -9.63
N PHE A 225 11.99 5.38 -10.75
CA PHE A 225 11.28 4.97 -11.98
C PHE A 225 12.30 4.63 -13.06
N GLU A 226 12.14 3.47 -13.65
CA GLU A 226 12.80 3.13 -14.91
C GLU A 226 11.76 3.31 -16.03
N VAL A 227 12.03 4.22 -16.96
CA VAL A 227 11.07 4.70 -17.96
C VAL A 227 11.64 4.53 -19.37
N THR A 228 10.83 4.01 -20.27
CA THR A 228 11.08 4.04 -21.73
C THR A 228 10.00 4.87 -22.38
N LEU A 229 10.34 6.03 -22.92
CA LEU A 229 9.43 6.91 -23.66
C LEU A 229 9.26 6.38 -25.08
N LYS A 230 8.08 5.84 -25.38
CA LYS A 230 7.78 5.20 -26.67
C LYS A 230 7.32 6.19 -27.71
N LYS A 231 6.42 7.12 -27.33
CA LYS A 231 5.78 8.06 -28.26
C LYS A 231 5.41 9.37 -27.57
N VAL A 232 5.51 10.46 -28.32
CA VAL A 232 5.03 11.79 -27.93
C VAL A 232 3.99 12.26 -28.95
N GLU A 233 2.76 12.52 -28.49
CA GLU A 233 1.64 12.92 -29.33
C GLU A 233 1.12 14.30 -28.90
N LYS A 234 0.84 15.15 -29.89
CA LYS A 234 0.24 16.47 -29.62
C LYS A 234 -1.21 16.33 -29.13
N PRO A 235 -1.70 17.27 -28.30
CA PRO A 235 -3.10 17.29 -27.87
C PRO A 235 -4.04 17.21 -29.08
N GLY A 236 -5.00 16.28 -29.06
CA GLY A 236 -6.00 16.14 -30.13
C GLY A 236 -5.55 15.40 -31.38
N ALA A 237 -4.35 14.84 -31.41
CA ALA A 237 -3.89 14.01 -32.53
C ALA A 237 -4.71 12.73 -32.75
N ASN A 238 -5.43 12.26 -31.71
CA ASN A 238 -6.33 11.11 -31.79
C ASN A 238 -7.76 11.53 -31.44
N LYS A 239 -8.50 12.07 -32.40
CA LYS A 239 -9.96 12.28 -32.25
C LYS A 239 -10.77 10.98 -32.37
N GLU A 240 -10.16 9.82 -32.50
CA GLU A 240 -10.83 8.52 -32.75
C GLU A 240 -10.52 7.45 -31.72
N SER A 241 -10.56 7.73 -30.44
CA SER A 241 -10.74 6.66 -29.45
C SER A 241 -11.37 7.21 -28.18
N ASN A 242 -12.67 7.38 -28.24
CA ASN A 242 -13.52 7.54 -27.05
C ASN A 242 -13.69 6.16 -26.39
N GLN A 243 -12.66 5.64 -25.75
CA GLN A 243 -12.77 4.48 -24.88
C GLN A 243 -12.30 4.88 -23.48
N ALA A 244 -13.18 4.55 -22.52
CA ALA A 244 -13.07 4.85 -21.11
C ALA A 244 -11.66 4.65 -20.56
N MET A 245 -11.19 5.63 -19.77
CA MET A 245 -9.95 5.52 -19.00
C MET A 245 -9.98 4.27 -18.12
N PRO A 246 -8.92 3.44 -18.10
CA PRO A 246 -8.74 2.46 -17.06
C PRO A 246 -8.52 3.19 -15.74
N ALA A 247 -9.33 2.87 -14.74
CA ALA A 247 -9.22 3.38 -13.38
C ALA A 247 -7.93 2.83 -12.73
N GLY A 248 -6.86 3.64 -12.66
CA GLY A 248 -5.56 3.21 -12.12
C GLY A 248 -4.84 4.21 -11.23
N HIS A 249 -5.26 5.48 -11.22
CA HIS A 249 -4.69 6.47 -10.29
C HIS A 249 -5.79 7.10 -9.43
N PRO A 250 -5.67 7.09 -8.08
CA PRO A 250 -6.59 7.86 -7.27
C PRO A 250 -6.42 9.36 -7.57
N PRO A 251 -7.52 10.12 -7.78
CA PRO A 251 -7.44 11.53 -8.07
C PRO A 251 -6.81 12.28 -6.90
N MET A 252 -5.82 13.10 -7.17
CA MET A 252 -5.27 14.09 -6.25
C MET A 252 -6.29 15.23 -6.07
N ASN A 253 -7.39 14.96 -5.37
CA ASN A 253 -8.29 16.04 -4.95
C ASN A 253 -8.70 15.84 -3.49
N GLY A 254 -8.23 16.77 -2.65
CA GLY A 254 -8.49 16.83 -1.21
C GLY A 254 -9.95 17.10 -0.90
N SER A 255 -10.79 16.12 -0.98
CA SER A 255 -12.11 16.12 -0.36
C SER A 255 -12.26 14.80 0.40
N ARG A 256 -12.09 14.89 1.72
CA ARG A 256 -12.47 13.82 2.65
C ARG A 256 -13.93 13.47 2.39
N PRO A 257 -14.31 12.21 2.20
CA PRO A 257 -15.71 11.83 2.31
C PRO A 257 -16.13 12.10 3.76
N LYS A 258 -17.10 12.99 3.95
CA LYS A 258 -17.84 13.13 5.21
C LYS A 258 -18.54 11.80 5.44
N MET A 259 -18.02 10.99 6.38
CA MET A 259 -18.80 9.91 6.95
C MET A 259 -19.95 10.54 7.73
N ALA A 260 -21.13 10.51 7.15
CA ALA A 260 -22.37 10.75 7.86
C ALA A 260 -22.64 9.52 8.74
N TRP A 261 -22.54 9.69 10.06
CA TRP A 261 -23.12 8.76 11.01
C TRP A 261 -24.64 8.97 10.99
N PRO A 262 -25.46 7.93 10.89
CA PRO A 262 -26.87 8.08 11.13
C PRO A 262 -27.09 8.38 12.61
N HIS A 263 -27.68 9.55 12.90
CA HIS A 263 -28.25 9.87 14.18
C HIS A 263 -29.58 9.12 14.31
N SER A 264 -29.69 8.22 15.24
CA SER A 264 -30.85 7.95 16.11
C SER A 264 -30.57 6.73 16.98
#